data_dadc11e27bfc977cbd9c6fb416175909
#
_entry.id   dadc11e27bfc977cbd9c6fb416175909
#
_cell.length_a   1.000
_cell.length_b   1.000
_cell.length_c   1.000
_cell.angle_alpha   90.00
_cell.angle_beta   90.00
_cell.angle_gamma   90.00
#
_symmetry.space_group_name_H-M   'P 1'
#
loop_
_entity.id
_entity.type
_entity.pdbx_description
1 polymer ?
#
loop_
_entity_poly.entity_id
_entity_poly.type
_entity_poly.pdbx_seq_one_letter_code
_entity_poly.pdbx_strand_id
1 'polypeptide(L)'
;MALTANRYDERFAAGWQLPFPVAAQTTIYKGALVCLDADGYLVPAADTAGLRFVGVARDSADNSSGSDGDTEVVVVTQGSIVVAKSGAGAGDVGASAFCSDDETVALSTVNEVYAGLVVAVTDSGHVRLRFDAGDCAPAA
;
A
#
# COMPACT_ATOMS: atom_id res chain seq x y z
N MET A 1 -8.29 -7.76 27.09
CA MET A 1 -9.39 -7.85 28.09
C MET A 1 -10.73 -7.69 27.39
N ALA A 2 -11.70 -8.52 27.74
CA ALA A 2 -13.02 -8.45 27.12
C ALA A 2 -13.81 -7.22 27.59
N LEU A 3 -14.73 -6.74 26.76
CA LEU A 3 -15.63 -5.66 27.13
C LEU A 3 -16.54 -6.07 28.28
N THR A 4 -16.84 -5.11 29.16
CA THR A 4 -17.78 -5.28 30.27
C THR A 4 -18.96 -4.32 30.13
N ALA A 5 -18.97 -3.44 29.14
CA ALA A 5 -20.04 -2.48 28.88
C ALA A 5 -20.04 -2.09 27.39
N ASN A 6 -21.12 -1.45 26.95
CA ASN A 6 -21.22 -0.94 25.59
C ASN A 6 -20.20 0.19 25.35
N ARG A 7 -19.69 0.26 24.13
CA ARG A 7 -18.80 1.35 23.70
C ARG A 7 -19.59 2.44 23.01
N TYR A 8 -18.99 3.63 22.95
CA TYR A 8 -19.55 4.77 22.25
C TYR A 8 -19.29 4.69 20.75
N ASP A 9 -20.25 5.15 19.95
CA ASP A 9 -20.17 5.12 18.48
C ASP A 9 -19.08 6.05 17.92
N GLU A 10 -18.73 7.11 18.62
CA GLU A 10 -17.68 8.04 18.20
C GLU A 10 -16.27 7.41 18.13
N ARG A 11 -16.13 6.18 18.58
CA ARG A 11 -14.89 5.42 18.43
C ARG A 11 -14.74 4.80 17.04
N PHE A 12 -15.82 4.77 16.27
CA PHE A 12 -15.78 4.29 14.90
C PHE A 12 -15.20 5.37 13.99
N ALA A 13 -14.40 4.93 13.00
CA ALA A 13 -13.91 5.77 11.92
C ALA A 13 -13.93 4.97 10.63
N ALA A 14 -14.05 5.67 9.51
CA ALA A 14 -13.93 5.02 8.20
C ALA A 14 -12.54 4.43 8.05
N GLY A 15 -12.47 3.19 7.56
CA GLY A 15 -11.20 2.45 7.43
C GLY A 15 -10.55 2.53 6.07
N TRP A 16 -11.13 3.26 5.10
CA TRP A 16 -10.59 3.35 3.75
C TRP A 16 -9.61 4.51 3.56
N GLN A 17 -9.56 5.45 4.49
CA GLN A 17 -8.54 6.49 4.57
C GLN A 17 -8.06 6.59 6.02
N LEU A 18 -6.78 6.32 6.24
CA LEU A 18 -6.20 6.32 7.57
C LEU A 18 -4.83 6.99 7.55
N PRO A 19 -4.47 7.74 8.60
CA PRO A 19 -3.12 8.27 8.73
C PRO A 19 -2.16 7.18 9.20
N PHE A 20 -0.95 7.18 8.63
CA PHE A 20 0.13 6.31 9.07
C PHE A 20 1.39 7.12 9.33
N PRO A 21 2.15 6.80 10.38
CA PRO A 21 3.41 7.47 10.67
C PRO A 21 4.49 7.05 9.66
N VAL A 22 5.24 8.01 9.16
CA VAL A 22 6.29 7.79 8.15
C VAL A 22 7.59 7.39 8.84
N ALA A 23 8.30 6.42 8.25
CA ALA A 23 9.60 5.97 8.74
C ALA A 23 10.65 7.08 8.68
N ALA A 24 11.68 6.96 9.51
CA ALA A 24 12.81 7.89 9.51
C ALA A 24 13.48 7.94 8.13
N GLN A 25 13.97 9.13 7.77
CA GLN A 25 14.75 9.35 6.55
C GLN A 25 14.04 8.89 5.28
N THR A 26 12.72 9.07 5.24
CA THR A 26 11.86 8.59 4.15
C THR A 26 11.03 9.73 3.58
N THR A 27 10.93 9.77 2.25
CA THR A 27 10.03 10.67 1.52
C THR A 27 8.93 9.85 0.87
N ILE A 28 7.68 10.27 1.06
CA ILE A 28 6.50 9.66 0.42
C ILE A 28 5.94 10.66 -0.57
N TYR A 29 5.76 10.25 -1.81
CA TYR A 29 5.12 11.08 -2.83
C TYR A 29 3.64 10.77 -2.92
N LYS A 30 2.83 11.79 -3.18
CA LYS A 30 1.40 11.62 -3.42
C LYS A 30 1.18 10.66 -4.59
N GLY A 31 0.29 9.71 -4.40
CA GLY A 31 -0.02 8.68 -5.41
C GLY A 31 0.90 7.47 -5.36
N ALA A 32 1.89 7.46 -4.49
CA ALA A 32 2.79 6.31 -4.35
C ALA A 32 2.09 5.12 -3.71
N LEU A 33 2.42 3.93 -4.17
CA LEU A 33 2.11 2.69 -3.44
C LEU A 33 2.97 2.66 -2.18
N VAL A 34 2.37 2.36 -1.05
CA VAL A 34 3.06 2.42 0.25
C VAL A 34 2.88 1.13 1.03
N CYS A 35 3.89 0.82 1.82
CA CYS A 35 3.93 -0.35 2.69
C CYS A 35 4.25 0.07 4.12
N LEU A 36 3.99 -0.83 5.06
CA LEU A 36 4.52 -0.73 6.42
C LEU A 36 5.76 -1.61 6.53
N ASP A 37 6.77 -1.11 7.23
CA ASP A 37 7.92 -1.91 7.59
C ASP A 37 7.61 -2.80 8.82
N ALA A 38 8.59 -3.57 9.29
CA ALA A 38 8.39 -4.50 10.40
C ALA A 38 8.04 -3.79 11.72
N ASP A 39 8.36 -2.51 11.83
CA ASP A 39 8.09 -1.70 13.03
C ASP A 39 6.78 -0.91 12.91
N GLY A 40 6.09 -1.02 11.78
CA GLY A 40 4.80 -0.37 11.58
C GLY A 40 4.87 1.05 11.02
N TYR A 41 6.01 1.45 10.47
CA TYR A 41 6.18 2.78 9.86
C TYR A 41 6.04 2.71 8.35
N LEU A 42 5.52 3.80 7.78
CA LEU A 42 5.22 3.88 6.35
C LEU A 42 6.50 4.09 5.53
N VAL A 43 6.64 3.29 4.50
CA VAL A 43 7.74 3.38 3.53
C VAL A 43 7.18 3.25 2.11
N PRO A 44 7.88 3.75 1.07
CA PRO A 44 7.47 3.47 -0.31
C PRO A 44 7.46 1.96 -0.56
N ALA A 45 6.50 1.50 -1.37
CA ALA A 45 6.45 0.09 -1.72
C ALA A 45 7.72 -0.34 -2.46
N ALA A 46 8.17 -1.54 -2.18
CA ALA A 46 9.34 -2.12 -2.80
C ALA A 46 9.26 -3.66 -2.73
N ASP A 47 10.06 -4.33 -3.53
CA ASP A 47 10.20 -5.79 -3.46
C ASP A 47 11.18 -6.16 -2.35
N THR A 48 10.74 -6.02 -1.10
CA THR A 48 11.56 -6.20 0.09
C THR A 48 10.84 -7.10 1.09
N ALA A 49 11.54 -8.10 1.62
CA ALA A 49 10.98 -9.00 2.62
C ALA A 49 10.53 -8.24 3.87
N GLY A 50 9.43 -8.68 4.46
CA GLY A 50 8.88 -8.08 5.67
C GLY A 50 7.94 -6.90 5.45
N LEU A 51 7.87 -6.34 4.25
CA LEU A 51 6.95 -5.25 3.96
C LEU A 51 5.51 -5.76 3.82
N ARG A 52 4.58 -4.93 4.27
CA ARG A 52 3.14 -5.17 4.12
C ARG A 52 2.52 -4.00 3.37
N PHE A 53 1.91 -4.28 2.24
CA PHE A 53 1.23 -3.25 1.45
C PHE A 53 0.00 -2.73 2.21
N VAL A 54 -0.16 -1.41 2.27
CA VAL A 54 -1.31 -0.79 2.97
C VAL A 54 -2.12 0.15 2.09
N GLY A 55 -1.66 0.49 0.90
CA GLY A 55 -2.47 1.30 0.00
C GLY A 55 -1.70 2.32 -0.81
N VAL A 56 -2.37 3.43 -1.09
CA VAL A 56 -1.87 4.53 -1.92
C VAL A 56 -1.83 5.80 -1.09
N ALA A 57 -0.71 6.51 -1.13
CA ALA A 57 -0.56 7.78 -0.41
C ALA A 57 -1.48 8.85 -1.02
N ARG A 58 -2.33 9.43 -0.20
CA ARG A 58 -3.19 10.54 -0.59
C ARG A 58 -2.46 11.87 -0.61
N ASP A 59 -1.46 12.00 0.26
CA ASP A 59 -0.66 13.20 0.41
C ASP A 59 0.81 12.87 0.25
N SER A 60 1.65 13.89 0.16
CA SER A 60 3.10 13.72 0.21
C SER A 60 3.63 14.12 1.59
N ALA A 61 4.78 13.55 1.97
CA ALA A 61 5.49 13.93 3.17
C ALA A 61 6.99 13.78 2.96
N ASP A 62 7.73 14.76 3.45
CA ASP A 62 9.18 14.73 3.43
C ASP A 62 9.69 14.54 4.86
N ASN A 63 10.02 13.30 5.20
CA ASN A 63 10.65 12.92 6.47
C ASN A 63 12.13 12.55 6.26
N SER A 64 12.75 13.10 5.22
CA SER A 64 14.11 12.73 4.81
C SER A 64 15.17 13.04 5.86
N SER A 65 14.91 14.00 6.74
CA SER A 65 15.82 14.34 7.85
C SER A 65 15.17 14.13 9.23
N GLY A 66 13.99 13.50 9.28
CA GLY A 66 13.26 13.24 10.52
C GLY A 66 13.46 11.84 11.08
N SER A 67 12.91 11.62 12.25
CA SER A 67 12.87 10.32 12.93
C SER A 67 11.56 9.60 12.64
N ASP A 68 11.46 8.34 13.04
CA ASP A 68 10.23 7.54 12.90
C ASP A 68 9.03 8.27 13.51
N GLY A 69 7.99 8.45 12.70
CA GLY A 69 6.75 9.02 13.17
C GLY A 69 6.71 10.55 13.29
N ASP A 70 7.76 11.25 12.90
CA ASP A 70 7.77 12.72 12.94
C ASP A 70 6.73 13.34 12.01
N THR A 71 6.37 12.65 10.93
CA THR A 71 5.31 13.07 10.02
C THR A 71 4.35 11.91 9.78
N GLU A 72 3.12 12.26 9.34
CA GLU A 72 2.11 11.28 8.98
C GLU A 72 1.61 11.54 7.56
N VAL A 73 1.14 10.47 6.90
CA VAL A 73 0.50 10.55 5.59
C VAL A 73 -0.83 9.82 5.66
N VAL A 74 -1.87 10.44 5.11
CA VAL A 74 -3.16 9.77 4.92
C VAL A 74 -3.03 8.81 3.74
N VAL A 75 -3.38 7.55 3.99
CA VAL A 75 -3.31 6.47 3.01
C VAL A 75 -4.73 6.01 2.67
N VAL A 76 -5.01 5.88 1.37
CA VAL A 76 -6.22 5.21 0.88
C VAL A 76 -5.96 3.72 0.95
N THR A 77 -6.70 3.01 1.79
CA THR A 77 -6.43 1.61 2.11
C THR A 77 -7.20 0.62 1.24
N GLN A 78 -8.21 1.06 0.51
CA GLN A 78 -8.96 0.22 -0.42
C GLN A 78 -9.47 1.03 -1.60
N GLY A 79 -9.55 0.42 -2.76
CA GLY A 79 -10.00 1.06 -3.98
C GLY A 79 -9.32 0.47 -5.20
N SER A 80 -9.19 1.27 -6.25
CA SER A 80 -8.43 0.86 -7.43
C SER A 80 -7.63 2.03 -7.99
N ILE A 81 -6.48 1.72 -8.56
CA ILE A 81 -5.55 2.70 -9.13
C ILE A 81 -4.88 2.12 -10.37
N VAL A 82 -4.56 2.99 -11.32
CA VAL A 82 -3.75 2.59 -12.48
C VAL A 82 -2.28 2.67 -12.10
N VAL A 83 -1.57 1.58 -12.31
CA VAL A 83 -0.13 1.45 -12.00
C VAL A 83 0.62 0.88 -13.20
N ALA A 84 1.92 1.07 -13.25
CA ALA A 84 2.76 0.52 -14.30
C ALA A 84 2.92 -1.00 -14.11
N LYS A 85 2.91 -1.72 -15.22
CA LYS A 85 3.23 -3.14 -15.27
C LYS A 85 3.81 -3.46 -16.64
N SER A 86 5.03 -3.96 -16.67
CA SER A 86 5.72 -4.30 -17.91
C SER A 86 5.01 -5.43 -18.64
N GLY A 87 4.78 -5.26 -19.93
CA GLY A 87 4.16 -6.28 -20.77
C GLY A 87 2.72 -6.59 -20.40
N ALA A 88 1.95 -5.57 -20.01
CA ALA A 88 0.55 -5.75 -19.64
C ALA A 88 -0.28 -6.26 -20.81
N GLY A 89 -1.13 -7.25 -20.58
CA GLY A 89 -2.01 -7.83 -21.57
C GLY A 89 -3.28 -8.40 -20.93
N ALA A 90 -4.26 -8.72 -21.78
CA ALA A 90 -5.59 -9.16 -21.32
C ALA A 90 -5.55 -10.39 -20.41
N GLY A 91 -4.55 -11.26 -20.60
CA GLY A 91 -4.38 -12.44 -19.74
C GLY A 91 -3.98 -12.13 -18.31
N ASP A 92 -3.59 -10.90 -18.00
CA ASP A 92 -3.20 -10.49 -16.65
C ASP A 92 -4.42 -10.21 -15.76
N VAL A 93 -5.59 -10.00 -16.34
CA VAL A 93 -6.81 -9.69 -15.57
C VAL A 93 -7.17 -10.88 -14.68
N GLY A 94 -7.37 -10.62 -13.41
CA GLY A 94 -7.65 -11.64 -12.40
C GLY A 94 -6.41 -12.18 -11.71
N ALA A 95 -5.22 -11.79 -12.13
CA ALA A 95 -3.98 -12.23 -11.51
C ALA A 95 -3.63 -11.42 -10.26
N SER A 96 -2.96 -12.06 -9.31
CA SER A 96 -2.38 -11.38 -8.15
C SER A 96 -1.19 -10.54 -8.60
N ALA A 97 -1.10 -9.33 -8.06
CA ALA A 97 -0.01 -8.40 -8.35
C ALA A 97 0.83 -8.13 -7.10
N PHE A 98 2.12 -8.00 -7.29
CA PHE A 98 3.10 -7.78 -6.22
C PHE A 98 3.86 -6.48 -6.48
N CYS A 99 4.28 -5.81 -5.41
CA CYS A 99 5.01 -4.54 -5.52
C CYS A 99 6.41 -4.75 -6.09
N SER A 100 6.77 -3.99 -7.13
CA SER A 100 8.14 -3.87 -7.60
C SER A 100 8.79 -2.60 -7.04
N ASP A 101 8.06 -1.50 -7.08
CA ASP A 101 8.42 -0.21 -6.47
C ASP A 101 7.14 0.58 -6.15
N ASP A 102 7.25 1.87 -5.90
CA ASP A 102 6.12 2.69 -5.46
C ASP A 102 5.18 3.13 -6.60
N GLU A 103 5.42 2.72 -7.83
CA GLU A 103 4.51 2.97 -8.96
C GLU A 103 4.31 1.74 -9.86
N THR A 104 5.01 0.65 -9.61
CA THR A 104 5.08 -0.52 -10.50
C THR A 104 4.73 -1.80 -9.76
N VAL A 105 3.93 -2.64 -10.42
CA VAL A 105 3.63 -4.00 -9.95
C VAL A 105 4.08 -5.03 -10.99
N ALA A 106 4.22 -6.27 -10.54
CA ALA A 106 4.52 -7.42 -11.39
C ALA A 106 3.71 -8.61 -10.90
N LEU A 107 3.54 -9.61 -11.76
CA LEU A 107 2.81 -10.84 -11.41
C LEU A 107 3.71 -11.83 -10.65
N SER A 108 5.00 -11.57 -10.58
CA SER A 108 5.96 -12.38 -9.85
C SER A 108 7.15 -11.50 -9.45
N THR A 109 7.55 -11.56 -8.21
CA THR A 109 8.71 -10.86 -7.66
C THR A 109 9.45 -11.77 -6.70
N VAL A 110 10.64 -11.36 -6.26
CA VAL A 110 11.47 -12.19 -5.37
C VAL A 110 10.83 -12.36 -3.99
N ASN A 111 10.31 -11.28 -3.42
CA ASN A 111 9.77 -11.28 -2.05
C ASN A 111 8.26 -11.34 -1.98
N GLU A 112 7.58 -11.15 -3.10
CA GLU A 112 6.11 -11.27 -3.22
C GLU A 112 5.35 -10.42 -2.20
N VAL A 113 5.60 -9.12 -2.21
CA VAL A 113 4.83 -8.16 -1.41
C VAL A 113 3.47 -7.96 -2.11
N TYR A 114 2.46 -8.68 -1.66
CA TYR A 114 1.15 -8.70 -2.30
C TYR A 114 0.46 -7.35 -2.22
N ALA A 115 0.03 -6.82 -3.37
CA ALA A 115 -0.64 -5.53 -3.46
C ALA A 115 -2.14 -5.64 -3.78
N GLY A 116 -2.53 -6.62 -4.58
CA GLY A 116 -3.94 -6.75 -4.97
C GLY A 116 -4.12 -7.54 -6.26
N LEU A 117 -5.25 -7.30 -6.91
CA LEU A 117 -5.61 -7.99 -8.15
C LEU A 117 -5.61 -7.04 -9.33
N VAL A 118 -5.13 -7.52 -10.47
CA VAL A 118 -5.31 -6.83 -11.74
C VAL A 118 -6.76 -6.99 -12.18
N VAL A 119 -7.48 -5.88 -12.34
CA VAL A 119 -8.90 -5.90 -12.73
C VAL A 119 -9.14 -5.37 -14.13
N ALA A 120 -8.19 -4.66 -14.70
CA ALA A 120 -8.27 -4.17 -16.08
C ALA A 120 -6.87 -3.88 -16.61
N VAL A 121 -6.74 -3.87 -17.92
CA VAL A 121 -5.51 -3.45 -18.60
C VAL A 121 -5.84 -2.17 -19.38
N THR A 122 -5.13 -1.10 -19.09
CA THR A 122 -5.38 0.21 -19.70
C THR A 122 -4.55 0.42 -20.97
N ASP A 123 -3.33 -0.10 -21.01
CA ASP A 123 -2.48 -0.15 -22.20
C ASP A 123 -1.38 -1.20 -21.98
N SER A 124 -0.41 -1.29 -22.90
CA SER A 124 0.63 -2.31 -22.84
C SER A 124 1.62 -2.14 -21.67
N GLY A 125 1.58 -1.03 -20.99
CA GLY A 125 2.48 -0.73 -19.86
C GLY A 125 1.77 -0.42 -18.56
N HIS A 126 0.44 -0.51 -18.50
CA HIS A 126 -0.35 -0.11 -17.33
C HIS A 126 -1.54 -1.04 -17.09
N VAL A 127 -1.83 -1.25 -15.83
CA VAL A 127 -2.99 -2.03 -15.38
C VAL A 127 -3.73 -1.25 -14.30
N ARG A 128 -5.02 -1.58 -14.12
CA ARG A 128 -5.77 -1.12 -12.95
C ARG A 128 -5.66 -2.17 -11.86
N LEU A 129 -5.15 -1.77 -10.74
CA LEU A 129 -4.97 -2.61 -9.56
C LEU A 129 -6.11 -2.33 -8.59
N ARG A 130 -6.87 -3.36 -8.21
CA ARG A 130 -7.80 -3.28 -7.09
C ARG A 130 -7.08 -3.74 -5.84
N PHE A 131 -7.12 -2.94 -4.80
CA PHE A 131 -6.40 -3.22 -3.56
C PHE A 131 -7.30 -3.07 -2.34
N ASP A 132 -6.98 -3.84 -1.32
CA ASP A 132 -7.58 -3.74 0.02
C ASP A 132 -6.51 -4.18 1.02
N ALA A 133 -6.10 -3.26 1.89
CA ALA A 133 -5.07 -3.54 2.88
C ALA A 133 -5.43 -4.71 3.80
N GLY A 134 -6.73 -4.96 4.02
CA GLY A 134 -7.19 -6.10 4.81
C GLY A 134 -6.86 -7.46 4.21
N ASP A 135 -6.61 -7.52 2.90
CA ASP A 135 -6.25 -8.76 2.21
C ASP A 135 -4.74 -8.99 2.16
N CYS A 136 -3.93 -8.04 2.62
CA CYS A 136 -2.48 -8.07 2.47
C CYS A 136 -1.82 -8.57 3.76
N ALA A 137 -0.96 -9.58 3.63
CA ALA A 137 -0.14 -10.09 4.72
C ALA A 137 1.31 -9.59 4.56
N PRO A 138 2.11 -9.56 5.65
CA PRO A 138 3.52 -9.25 5.53
C PRO A 138 4.24 -10.26 4.62
N ALA A 139 5.16 -9.77 3.79
CA ALA A 139 6.01 -10.63 2.99
C ALA A 139 6.96 -11.44 3.89
N ALA A 140 7.16 -12.67 3.53
CA ALA A 140 8.02 -13.58 4.31
C ALA A 140 9.49 -13.16 4.28
#